data_15fe127caae4c998d196b12e10b6ab12
#
_entry.id   15fe127caae4c998d196b12e10b6ab12
#
_cell.length_a   1.000
_cell.length_b   1.000
_cell.length_c   1.000
_cell.angle_alpha   90.00
_cell.angle_beta   90.00
_cell.angle_gamma   90.00
#
_symmetry.space_group_name_H-M   'P 1'
#
loop_
_entity.id
_entity.type
_entity.pdbx_description
1 polymer ?
#
loop_
_entity_poly.entity_id
_entity_poly.type
_entity_poly.pdbx_seq_one_letter_code
_entity_poly.pdbx_strand_id
1 'polypeptide(L)'
;MAPTAYPLAWPPMMPRTKSKQTSRFKTNLPAALKNVRSSLANFGSDSAKPISQLVISSNVTLGSERPSDTGVAVWFVWDSLSVCIAVDRYPKVEDNLQAIHHVLEARRTELRHGGLNIVRATFTGFAALPAPAGKRPWREVLEMPDEKVTADAITARYRRLATLRHPDQPRGSDAAMAELNRARDEAMAEVKGNA
;
A
#
# COMPACT_ATOMS: atom_id res chain seq x y z
N MET A 1 -4.14 -5.08 -12.09
CA MET A 1 -3.65 -6.35 -12.69
C MET A 1 -3.53 -7.36 -11.56
N ALA A 2 -4.06 -8.58 -11.73
CA ALA A 2 -3.95 -9.62 -10.71
C ALA A 2 -2.49 -10.09 -10.57
N PRO A 3 -2.00 -10.41 -9.36
CA PRO A 3 -0.65 -10.89 -9.17
C PRO A 3 -0.46 -12.27 -9.81
N THR A 4 0.72 -12.51 -10.38
CA THR A 4 1.10 -13.79 -11.01
C THR A 4 2.06 -14.56 -10.11
N ALA A 5 2.04 -15.90 -10.18
CA ALA A 5 3.00 -16.73 -9.46
C ALA A 5 4.42 -16.59 -10.05
N TYR A 6 4.51 -16.42 -11.37
CA TYR A 6 5.72 -16.19 -12.17
C TYR A 6 5.39 -15.29 -13.37
N PRO A 7 6.27 -14.39 -13.78
CA PRO A 7 7.45 -13.91 -13.03
C PRO A 7 7.05 -13.23 -11.72
N LEU A 8 8.05 -12.91 -10.87
CA LEU A 8 7.82 -12.26 -9.58
C LEU A 8 6.98 -10.97 -9.73
N ALA A 9 5.78 -10.99 -9.18
CA ALA A 9 4.90 -9.83 -9.06
C ALA A 9 5.27 -9.07 -7.76
N TRP A 10 6.14 -8.06 -7.88
CA TRP A 10 6.58 -7.25 -6.73
C TRP A 10 5.62 -6.06 -6.53
N PRO A 11 5.25 -5.71 -5.28
CA PRO A 11 4.36 -4.57 -5.04
C PRO A 11 5.05 -3.25 -5.43
N PRO A 12 4.44 -2.41 -6.29
CA PRO A 12 5.09 -1.25 -6.89
C PRO A 12 5.53 -0.18 -5.89
N MET A 13 4.86 -0.07 -4.75
CA MET A 13 5.21 0.91 -3.71
C MET A 13 6.26 0.40 -2.72
N MET A 14 6.74 -0.83 -2.86
CA MET A 14 7.73 -1.41 -1.95
C MET A 14 9.13 -1.39 -2.60
N PRO A 15 10.10 -0.64 -2.03
CA PRO A 15 11.44 -0.57 -2.58
C PRO A 15 12.15 -1.92 -2.47
N ARG A 16 13.01 -2.22 -3.45
CA ARG A 16 13.86 -3.41 -3.44
C ARG A 16 15.05 -3.21 -2.51
N THR A 17 15.48 -4.30 -1.86
CA THR A 17 16.66 -4.29 -1.00
C THR A 17 17.95 -4.12 -1.84
N LYS A 18 18.70 -3.06 -1.57
CA LYS A 18 19.95 -2.76 -2.29
C LYS A 18 21.07 -3.73 -1.96
N SER A 19 21.19 -4.17 -0.70
CA SER A 19 22.24 -5.07 -0.24
C SER A 19 21.62 -6.20 0.58
N LYS A 20 21.79 -7.45 0.12
CA LYS A 20 21.23 -8.64 0.77
C LYS A 20 22.07 -9.00 2.00
N GLN A 21 21.40 -9.50 3.03
CA GLN A 21 22.00 -9.92 4.29
C GLN A 21 22.09 -11.43 4.38
N THR A 22 23.11 -11.96 5.03
CA THR A 22 23.20 -13.38 5.31
C THR A 22 22.10 -13.81 6.30
N SER A 23 21.40 -14.86 5.97
CA SER A 23 20.38 -15.44 6.84
C SER A 23 20.99 -16.43 7.83
N ARG A 24 20.32 -16.59 8.98
CA ARG A 24 20.57 -17.67 9.95
C ARG A 24 19.54 -18.81 9.84
N PHE A 25 18.60 -18.73 8.91
CA PHE A 25 17.60 -19.76 8.71
C PHE A 25 18.26 -21.04 8.16
N LYS A 26 17.77 -22.19 8.62
CA LYS A 26 18.25 -23.52 8.16
C LYS A 26 17.11 -24.27 7.44
N THR A 27 16.18 -23.54 6.84
CA THR A 27 14.97 -24.07 6.22
C THR A 27 15.23 -24.30 4.73
N ASN A 28 14.81 -25.43 4.18
CA ASN A 28 14.81 -25.67 2.73
C ASN A 28 13.52 -25.13 2.08
N LEU A 29 13.51 -25.02 0.76
CA LEU A 29 12.39 -24.44 0.00
C LEU A 29 11.04 -25.13 0.26
N PRO A 30 10.91 -26.49 0.24
CA PRO A 30 9.65 -27.16 0.55
C PRO A 30 9.13 -26.85 1.96
N ALA A 31 10.02 -26.86 2.96
CA ALA A 31 9.65 -26.56 4.34
C ALA A 31 9.25 -25.09 4.52
N ALA A 32 9.96 -24.15 3.90
CA ALA A 32 9.61 -22.72 3.94
C ALA A 32 8.23 -22.45 3.30
N LEU A 33 7.94 -23.08 2.15
CA LEU A 33 6.61 -23.03 1.52
C LEU A 33 5.51 -23.59 2.43
N LYS A 34 5.75 -24.74 3.07
CA LYS A 34 4.83 -25.33 4.04
C LYS A 34 4.58 -24.36 5.20
N ASN A 35 5.64 -23.77 5.76
CA ASN A 35 5.55 -22.84 6.89
C ASN A 35 4.67 -21.63 6.54
N VAL A 36 4.88 -20.99 5.38
CA VAL A 36 4.06 -19.84 4.92
C VAL A 36 2.60 -20.24 4.79
N ARG A 37 2.31 -21.37 4.13
CA ARG A 37 0.92 -21.86 3.96
C ARG A 37 0.26 -22.17 5.30
N SER A 38 0.98 -22.81 6.22
CA SER A 38 0.47 -23.12 7.56
C SER A 38 0.20 -21.84 8.36
N SER A 39 1.10 -20.85 8.31
CA SER A 39 0.88 -19.55 8.99
C SER A 39 -0.33 -18.82 8.44
N LEU A 40 -0.54 -18.82 7.12
CA LEU A 40 -1.74 -18.21 6.51
C LEU A 40 -3.02 -18.92 6.93
N ALA A 41 -3.03 -20.26 6.92
CA ALA A 41 -4.18 -21.05 7.36
C ALA A 41 -4.52 -20.77 8.84
N ASN A 42 -3.50 -20.76 9.69
CA ASN A 42 -3.64 -20.46 11.11
C ASN A 42 -4.08 -19.00 11.34
N PHE A 43 -3.55 -18.03 10.57
CA PHE A 43 -3.96 -16.63 10.64
C PHE A 43 -5.44 -16.48 10.26
N GLY A 44 -5.88 -17.16 9.20
CA GLY A 44 -7.30 -17.17 8.80
C GLY A 44 -8.19 -17.75 9.90
N SER A 45 -7.77 -18.86 10.53
CA SER A 45 -8.48 -19.49 11.65
C SER A 45 -8.53 -18.60 12.88
N ASP A 46 -7.37 -18.06 13.32
CA ASP A 46 -7.24 -17.21 14.52
C ASP A 46 -8.06 -15.92 14.39
N SER A 47 -8.17 -15.38 13.17
CA SER A 47 -8.94 -14.14 12.88
C SER A 47 -10.42 -14.39 12.62
N ALA A 48 -10.87 -15.64 12.53
CA ALA A 48 -12.19 -16.04 12.03
C ALA A 48 -12.54 -15.41 10.66
N LYS A 49 -11.52 -15.13 9.84
CA LYS A 49 -11.63 -14.56 8.50
C LYS A 49 -10.84 -15.41 7.50
N PRO A 50 -11.49 -16.01 6.50
CA PRO A 50 -10.83 -16.90 5.57
C PRO A 50 -9.81 -16.16 4.71
N ILE A 51 -8.71 -16.85 4.40
CA ILE A 51 -7.75 -16.42 3.38
C ILE A 51 -8.24 -16.91 2.01
N SER A 52 -8.26 -16.02 1.04
CA SER A 52 -8.63 -16.35 -0.34
C SER A 52 -7.64 -15.75 -1.35
N GLN A 53 -7.71 -16.16 -2.60
CA GLN A 53 -6.87 -15.67 -3.71
C GLN A 53 -5.37 -15.70 -3.40
N LEU A 54 -4.88 -16.75 -2.71
CA LEU A 54 -3.47 -16.89 -2.35
C LEU A 54 -2.61 -17.08 -3.60
N VAL A 55 -1.65 -16.18 -3.80
CA VAL A 55 -0.59 -16.29 -4.81
C VAL A 55 0.76 -16.12 -4.14
N ILE A 56 1.62 -17.12 -4.22
CA ILE A 56 3.03 -17.04 -3.84
C ILE A 56 3.83 -16.78 -5.12
N SER A 57 4.36 -15.58 -5.24
CA SER A 57 5.05 -15.09 -6.43
C SER A 57 6.56 -15.09 -6.23
N SER A 58 7.28 -15.66 -7.19
CA SER A 58 8.75 -15.70 -7.19
C SER A 58 9.28 -15.90 -8.60
N ASN A 59 10.61 -15.83 -8.79
CA ASN A 59 11.27 -16.18 -10.04
C ASN A 59 11.77 -17.65 -10.08
N VAL A 60 11.33 -18.50 -9.16
CA VAL A 60 11.60 -19.95 -9.18
C VAL A 60 10.74 -20.61 -10.23
N THR A 61 11.39 -21.46 -11.05
CA THR A 61 10.73 -22.34 -12.02
C THR A 61 11.31 -23.74 -11.91
N LEU A 62 10.67 -24.75 -12.54
CA LEU A 62 11.21 -26.11 -12.61
C LEU A 62 12.60 -26.18 -13.25
N GLY A 63 12.92 -25.22 -14.14
CA GLY A 63 14.24 -25.13 -14.79
C GLY A 63 15.21 -24.19 -14.11
N SER A 64 14.79 -23.44 -13.09
CA SER A 64 15.62 -22.47 -12.35
C SER A 64 15.18 -22.37 -10.91
N GLU A 65 15.75 -23.24 -10.07
CA GLU A 65 15.47 -23.27 -8.62
C GLU A 65 16.22 -22.15 -7.86
N ARG A 66 17.27 -21.59 -8.44
CA ARG A 66 18.11 -20.52 -7.86
C ARG A 66 18.16 -19.30 -8.78
N PRO A 67 17.09 -18.54 -8.86
CA PRO A 67 17.05 -17.34 -9.69
C PRO A 67 18.01 -16.26 -9.14
N SER A 68 18.49 -15.38 -10.04
CA SER A 68 19.31 -14.23 -9.65
C SER A 68 18.53 -13.26 -8.74
N ASP A 69 17.26 -13.05 -9.02
CA ASP A 69 16.35 -12.33 -8.15
C ASP A 69 15.63 -13.32 -7.24
N THR A 70 16.00 -13.33 -5.96
CA THR A 70 15.50 -14.23 -4.92
C THR A 70 14.32 -13.66 -4.15
N GLY A 71 13.76 -12.53 -4.58
CA GLY A 71 12.58 -11.92 -3.96
C GLY A 71 11.38 -12.86 -3.97
N VAL A 72 10.54 -12.74 -2.95
CA VAL A 72 9.26 -13.44 -2.84
C VAL A 72 8.19 -12.47 -2.41
N ALA A 73 7.01 -12.57 -3.01
CA ALA A 73 5.82 -11.82 -2.63
C ALA A 73 4.64 -12.77 -2.42
N VAL A 74 3.99 -12.68 -1.28
CA VAL A 74 2.80 -13.47 -0.93
C VAL A 74 1.60 -12.55 -0.95
N TRP A 75 0.73 -12.79 -1.93
CA TRP A 75 -0.51 -12.04 -2.15
C TRP A 75 -1.69 -12.87 -1.67
N PHE A 76 -2.62 -12.24 -0.98
CA PHE A 76 -3.85 -12.89 -0.56
C PHE A 76 -4.94 -11.86 -0.26
N VAL A 77 -6.18 -12.31 -0.21
CA VAL A 77 -7.30 -11.51 0.26
C VAL A 77 -7.69 -12.00 1.65
N TRP A 78 -7.77 -11.07 2.60
CA TRP A 78 -8.21 -11.29 3.97
C TRP A 78 -9.14 -10.16 4.40
N ASP A 79 -10.32 -10.49 4.93
CA ASP A 79 -11.33 -9.52 5.42
C ASP A 79 -11.61 -8.40 4.39
N SER A 80 -11.77 -8.77 3.11
CA SER A 80 -11.94 -7.89 1.94
C SER A 80 -10.74 -7.00 1.60
N LEU A 81 -9.61 -7.13 2.30
CA LEU A 81 -8.38 -6.43 2.00
C LEU A 81 -7.49 -7.26 1.07
N SER A 82 -6.97 -6.64 0.00
CA SER A 82 -5.89 -7.22 -0.78
C SER A 82 -4.56 -6.94 -0.08
N VAL A 83 -3.92 -8.00 0.39
CA VAL A 83 -2.68 -7.93 1.17
C VAL A 83 -1.52 -8.48 0.36
N CYS A 84 -0.36 -7.85 0.45
CA CYS A 84 0.90 -8.37 -0.03
C CYS A 84 1.96 -8.28 1.07
N ILE A 85 2.63 -9.40 1.34
CA ILE A 85 3.84 -9.44 2.16
C ILE A 85 4.98 -9.85 1.24
N ALA A 86 5.93 -8.95 0.99
CA ALA A 86 7.04 -9.18 0.09
C ALA A 86 8.38 -9.02 0.81
N VAL A 87 9.31 -9.95 0.56
CA VAL A 87 10.65 -9.95 1.15
C VAL A 87 11.68 -10.32 0.08
N ASP A 88 12.74 -9.52 -0.01
CA ASP A 88 13.91 -9.80 -0.85
C ASP A 88 15.24 -9.56 -0.11
N ARG A 89 15.19 -9.63 1.22
CA ARG A 89 16.31 -9.31 2.11
C ARG A 89 17.47 -10.28 2.01
N TYR A 90 17.20 -11.54 1.66
CA TYR A 90 18.16 -12.63 1.72
C TYR A 90 18.58 -13.16 0.35
N PRO A 91 19.79 -13.77 0.21
CA PRO A 91 20.27 -14.28 -1.08
C PRO A 91 19.64 -15.62 -1.49
N LYS A 92 18.72 -16.18 -0.69
CA LYS A 92 18.02 -17.42 -1.00
C LYS A 92 16.51 -17.22 -0.92
N VAL A 93 15.79 -17.87 -1.84
CA VAL A 93 14.33 -17.80 -1.90
C VAL A 93 13.68 -18.40 -0.64
N GLU A 94 14.18 -19.53 -0.17
CA GLU A 94 13.71 -20.19 1.06
C GLU A 94 13.87 -19.32 2.31
N ASP A 95 14.93 -18.49 2.37
CA ASP A 95 15.15 -17.58 3.49
C ASP A 95 14.17 -16.40 3.45
N ASN A 96 13.85 -15.89 2.27
CA ASN A 96 12.84 -14.84 2.09
C ASN A 96 11.43 -15.36 2.41
N LEU A 97 11.09 -16.60 2.01
CA LEU A 97 9.86 -17.29 2.43
C LEU A 97 9.80 -17.47 3.95
N GLN A 98 10.90 -17.93 4.57
CA GLN A 98 10.94 -18.10 6.01
C GLN A 98 10.76 -16.78 6.76
N ALA A 99 11.29 -15.68 6.23
CA ALA A 99 11.04 -14.36 6.79
C ALA A 99 9.56 -13.96 6.69
N ILE A 100 8.89 -14.25 5.58
CA ILE A 100 7.44 -14.02 5.42
C ILE A 100 6.65 -14.85 6.45
N HIS A 101 7.04 -16.11 6.69
CA HIS A 101 6.46 -16.92 7.76
C HIS A 101 6.54 -16.22 9.12
N HIS A 102 7.71 -15.68 9.50
CA HIS A 102 7.88 -14.96 10.77
C HIS A 102 7.05 -13.66 10.81
N VAL A 103 6.92 -12.94 9.70
CA VAL A 103 6.03 -11.76 9.63
C VAL A 103 4.58 -12.17 9.89
N LEU A 104 4.11 -13.26 9.29
CA LEU A 104 2.76 -13.78 9.53
C LEU A 104 2.55 -14.21 10.99
N GLU A 105 3.53 -14.89 11.60
CA GLU A 105 3.46 -15.28 13.01
C GLU A 105 3.43 -14.04 13.95
N ALA A 106 4.16 -12.97 13.59
CA ALA A 106 4.06 -11.70 14.31
C ALA A 106 2.66 -11.09 14.20
N ARG A 107 2.01 -11.14 13.04
CA ARG A 107 0.61 -10.71 12.87
C ARG A 107 -0.38 -11.53 13.69
N ARG A 108 -0.14 -12.84 13.81
CA ARG A 108 -0.93 -13.72 14.70
C ARG A 108 -0.75 -13.33 16.17
N THR A 109 0.46 -12.95 16.56
CA THR A 109 0.73 -12.45 17.91
C THR A 109 0.01 -11.12 18.18
N GLU A 110 0.06 -10.18 17.24
CA GLU A 110 -0.71 -8.93 17.32
C GLU A 110 -2.22 -9.20 17.44
N LEU A 111 -2.73 -10.15 16.67
CA LEU A 111 -4.14 -10.54 16.71
C LEU A 111 -4.55 -11.04 18.10
N ARG A 112 -3.74 -11.90 18.72
CA ARG A 112 -4.01 -12.45 20.06
C ARG A 112 -4.02 -11.41 21.16
N HIS A 113 -3.14 -10.40 21.07
CA HIS A 113 -2.97 -9.40 22.13
C HIS A 113 -3.67 -8.07 21.84
N GLY A 114 -3.79 -7.70 20.59
CA GLY A 114 -4.35 -6.42 20.15
C GLY A 114 -5.71 -6.50 19.46
N GLY A 115 -6.13 -7.71 19.11
CA GLY A 115 -7.39 -7.95 18.43
C GLY A 115 -7.38 -7.57 16.92
N LEU A 116 -8.52 -7.80 16.29
CA LEU A 116 -8.70 -7.70 14.86
C LEU A 116 -8.42 -6.29 14.29
N ASN A 117 -8.79 -5.26 15.05
CA ASN A 117 -8.68 -3.87 14.59
C ASN A 117 -7.21 -3.42 14.45
N ILE A 118 -6.31 -3.88 15.33
CA ILE A 118 -4.87 -3.58 15.23
C ILE A 118 -4.29 -4.22 13.96
N VAL A 119 -4.63 -5.48 13.70
CA VAL A 119 -4.15 -6.17 12.50
C VAL A 119 -4.71 -5.54 11.23
N ARG A 120 -6.00 -5.13 11.22
CA ARG A 120 -6.57 -4.37 10.10
C ARG A 120 -5.80 -3.07 9.85
N ALA A 121 -5.55 -2.29 10.89
CA ALA A 121 -4.79 -1.05 10.79
C ALA A 121 -3.38 -1.27 10.23
N THR A 122 -2.73 -2.36 10.62
CA THR A 122 -1.41 -2.72 10.09
C THR A 122 -1.47 -3.09 8.61
N PHE A 123 -2.46 -3.87 8.17
CA PHE A 123 -2.61 -4.24 6.76
C PHE A 123 -3.11 -3.09 5.88
N THR A 124 -3.89 -2.14 6.40
CA THR A 124 -4.28 -0.94 5.63
C THR A 124 -3.09 -0.02 5.36
N GLY A 125 -2.05 -0.03 6.19
CA GLY A 125 -0.76 0.61 5.90
C GLY A 125 0.04 -0.11 4.80
N PHE A 126 -0.22 -1.41 4.55
CA PHE A 126 0.36 -2.20 3.44
C PHE A 126 -0.60 -2.34 2.24
N ALA A 127 -1.91 -2.13 2.42
CA ALA A 127 -2.76 -1.83 1.29
C ALA A 127 -2.16 -0.57 0.65
N ALA A 128 -1.70 -0.68 -0.58
CA ALA A 128 -1.19 0.47 -1.29
C ALA A 128 -2.21 1.59 -1.09
N LEU A 129 -1.83 2.62 -0.34
CA LEU A 129 -2.58 3.87 -0.39
C LEU A 129 -2.78 4.12 -1.89
N PRO A 130 -4.00 4.31 -2.38
CA PRO A 130 -4.19 4.65 -3.77
C PRO A 130 -3.17 5.73 -4.06
N ALA A 131 -2.37 5.55 -5.12
CA ALA A 131 -1.41 6.56 -5.54
C ALA A 131 -2.15 7.89 -5.43
N PRO A 132 -1.63 8.88 -4.69
CA PRO A 132 -2.38 10.11 -4.44
C PRO A 132 -2.92 10.53 -5.79
N ALA A 133 -4.24 10.52 -5.94
CA ALA A 133 -4.94 10.84 -7.19
C ALA A 133 -4.27 12.11 -7.67
N GLY A 134 -3.59 12.04 -8.83
CA GLY A 134 -2.60 13.03 -9.23
C GLY A 134 -3.16 14.39 -8.91
N LYS A 135 -2.44 15.18 -8.11
CA LYS A 135 -2.96 16.43 -7.52
C LYS A 135 -3.69 17.19 -8.60
N ARG A 136 -4.99 17.32 -8.50
CA ARG A 136 -5.74 18.10 -9.50
C ARG A 136 -5.15 19.51 -9.53
N PRO A 137 -4.92 20.07 -10.74
CA PRO A 137 -4.46 21.45 -10.86
C PRO A 137 -5.35 22.38 -10.05
N TRP A 138 -4.79 23.42 -9.43
CA TRP A 138 -5.55 24.33 -8.60
C TRP A 138 -6.72 24.99 -9.38
N ARG A 139 -6.54 25.21 -10.71
CA ARG A 139 -7.60 25.73 -11.59
C ARG A 139 -8.82 24.85 -11.64
N GLU A 140 -8.62 23.54 -11.72
CA GLU A 140 -9.69 22.54 -11.72
C GLU A 140 -10.37 22.49 -10.34
N VAL A 141 -9.59 22.48 -9.25
CA VAL A 141 -10.12 22.41 -7.88
C VAL A 141 -10.93 23.67 -7.52
N LEU A 142 -10.46 24.84 -7.90
CA LEU A 142 -11.15 26.13 -7.70
C LEU A 142 -12.18 26.42 -8.81
N GLU A 143 -12.31 25.52 -9.81
CA GLU A 143 -13.22 25.70 -10.96
C GLU A 143 -13.02 27.06 -11.64
N MET A 144 -11.76 27.42 -11.91
CA MET A 144 -11.38 28.69 -12.49
C MET A 144 -10.91 28.53 -13.95
N PRO A 145 -11.13 29.55 -14.83
CA PRO A 145 -10.67 29.50 -16.22
C PRO A 145 -9.14 29.58 -16.32
N ASP A 146 -8.61 29.20 -17.49
CA ASP A 146 -7.17 29.23 -17.79
C ASP A 146 -6.63 30.65 -18.06
N GLU A 147 -7.48 31.68 -18.02
CA GLU A 147 -7.12 33.08 -18.21
C GLU A 147 -6.39 33.67 -16.98
N LYS A 148 -5.82 34.87 -17.14
CA LYS A 148 -5.21 35.61 -16.03
C LYS A 148 -6.21 35.80 -14.89
N VAL A 149 -5.88 35.27 -13.72
CA VAL A 149 -6.73 35.33 -12.52
C VAL A 149 -6.11 36.28 -11.49
N THR A 150 -6.93 37.08 -10.82
CA THR A 150 -6.49 37.98 -9.75
C THR A 150 -6.60 37.31 -8.37
N ALA A 151 -5.81 37.79 -7.39
CA ALA A 151 -5.85 37.28 -6.01
C ALA A 151 -7.26 37.45 -5.39
N ASP A 152 -7.98 38.51 -5.73
CA ASP A 152 -9.35 38.74 -5.24
C ASP A 152 -10.34 37.71 -5.81
N ALA A 153 -10.21 37.38 -7.10
CA ALA A 153 -11.04 36.36 -7.74
C ALA A 153 -10.80 34.95 -7.12
N ILE A 154 -9.54 34.61 -6.83
CA ILE A 154 -9.18 33.38 -6.13
C ILE A 154 -9.83 33.34 -4.75
N THR A 155 -9.71 34.41 -3.98
CA THR A 155 -10.26 34.51 -2.63
C THR A 155 -11.79 34.42 -2.62
N ALA A 156 -12.46 35.07 -3.54
CA ALA A 156 -13.92 35.01 -3.67
C ALA A 156 -14.41 33.62 -4.02
N ARG A 157 -13.72 32.95 -4.97
CA ARG A 157 -14.07 31.61 -5.39
C ARG A 157 -13.81 30.58 -4.29
N TYR A 158 -12.68 30.69 -3.60
CA TYR A 158 -12.37 29.86 -2.44
C TYR A 158 -13.46 29.93 -1.36
N ARG A 159 -13.89 31.16 -0.95
CA ARG A 159 -14.93 31.34 0.08
C ARG A 159 -16.23 30.63 -0.31
N ARG A 160 -16.65 30.76 -1.56
CA ARG A 160 -17.86 30.12 -2.07
C ARG A 160 -17.77 28.59 -2.00
N LEU A 161 -16.65 28.02 -2.45
CA LEU A 161 -16.44 26.56 -2.45
C LEU A 161 -16.24 26.01 -1.03
N ALA A 162 -15.59 26.78 -0.13
CA ALA A 162 -15.40 26.40 1.26
C ALA A 162 -16.74 26.20 1.99
N THR A 163 -17.72 27.08 1.74
CA THR A 163 -19.07 26.93 2.31
C THR A 163 -19.74 25.62 1.85
N LEU A 164 -19.51 25.18 0.60
CA LEU A 164 -20.13 23.99 0.03
C LEU A 164 -19.41 22.69 0.42
N ARG A 165 -18.08 22.77 0.64
CA ARG A 165 -17.22 21.60 0.92
C ARG A 165 -16.86 21.45 2.40
N HIS A 166 -17.42 22.29 3.27
CA HIS A 166 -17.19 22.21 4.72
C HIS A 166 -17.68 20.88 5.28
N PRO A 167 -16.95 20.24 6.24
CA PRO A 167 -17.35 18.96 6.82
C PRO A 167 -18.78 18.93 7.37
N ASP A 168 -19.30 20.06 7.83
CA ASP A 168 -20.69 20.18 8.34
C ASP A 168 -21.75 20.15 7.23
N GLN A 169 -21.37 20.17 5.97
CA GLN A 169 -22.29 20.06 4.85
C GLN A 169 -22.47 18.62 4.40
N PRO A 170 -23.66 18.22 3.91
CA PRO A 170 -23.96 16.82 3.51
C PRO A 170 -23.01 16.23 2.45
N ARG A 171 -22.33 17.08 1.66
CA ARG A 171 -21.37 16.69 0.62
C ARG A 171 -19.95 17.17 0.91
N GLY A 172 -19.70 17.71 2.11
CA GLY A 172 -18.40 18.18 2.55
C GLY A 172 -17.58 17.06 3.22
N SER A 173 -16.26 17.27 3.28
CA SER A 173 -15.34 16.39 4.03
C SER A 173 -14.05 17.10 4.34
N ASP A 174 -13.31 16.64 5.36
CA ASP A 174 -11.97 17.14 5.69
C ASP A 174 -11.01 17.03 4.50
N ALA A 175 -11.11 15.96 3.72
CA ALA A 175 -10.30 15.74 2.54
C ALA A 175 -10.59 16.77 1.44
N ALA A 176 -11.87 17.09 1.20
CA ALA A 176 -12.28 18.10 0.22
C ALA A 176 -11.85 19.53 0.64
N MET A 177 -11.90 19.82 1.93
CA MET A 177 -11.41 21.09 2.48
C MET A 177 -9.88 21.20 2.40
N ALA A 178 -9.14 20.14 2.73
CA ALA A 178 -7.69 20.10 2.60
C ALA A 178 -7.23 20.33 1.15
N GLU A 179 -7.91 19.67 0.19
CA GLU A 179 -7.66 19.88 -1.24
C GLU A 179 -7.93 21.32 -1.68
N LEU A 180 -9.02 21.91 -1.22
CA LEU A 180 -9.40 23.29 -1.53
C LEU A 180 -8.40 24.31 -0.95
N ASN A 181 -7.94 24.10 0.29
CA ASN A 181 -6.93 24.93 0.95
C ASN A 181 -5.61 24.92 0.17
N ARG A 182 -5.12 23.72 -0.20
CA ARG A 182 -3.92 23.58 -1.02
C ARG A 182 -4.05 24.30 -2.35
N ALA A 183 -5.17 24.11 -3.06
CA ALA A 183 -5.41 24.74 -4.36
C ALA A 183 -5.40 26.29 -4.27
N ARG A 184 -5.97 26.84 -3.20
CA ARG A 184 -5.88 28.28 -2.93
C ARG A 184 -4.43 28.75 -2.76
N ASP A 185 -3.66 28.03 -1.95
CA ASP A 185 -2.27 28.39 -1.64
C ASP A 185 -1.37 28.31 -2.88
N GLU A 186 -1.57 27.28 -3.73
CA GLU A 186 -0.90 27.15 -5.03
C GLU A 186 -1.27 28.29 -5.99
N ALA A 187 -2.56 28.63 -6.10
CA ALA A 187 -3.05 29.73 -6.93
C ALA A 187 -2.49 31.10 -6.50
N MET A 188 -2.48 31.36 -5.19
CA MET A 188 -1.94 32.61 -4.62
C MET A 188 -0.43 32.72 -4.83
N ALA A 189 0.31 31.62 -4.76
CA ALA A 189 1.75 31.59 -5.03
C ALA A 189 2.04 31.90 -6.52
N GLU A 190 1.26 31.33 -7.45
CA GLU A 190 1.40 31.58 -8.89
C GLU A 190 1.14 33.08 -9.24
N VAL A 191 0.07 33.69 -8.67
CA VAL A 191 -0.25 35.08 -8.92
C VAL A 191 0.82 36.01 -8.36
N LYS A 192 1.40 35.71 -7.18
CA LYS A 192 2.50 36.49 -6.58
C LYS A 192 3.81 36.35 -7.35
N GLY A 193 4.06 35.17 -7.97
CA GLY A 193 5.26 34.94 -8.78
C GLY A 193 5.20 35.56 -10.17
N ASN A 194 4.01 35.97 -10.64
CA ASN A 194 3.76 36.57 -11.96
C ASN A 194 3.46 38.10 -11.89
N ALA A 195 3.53 38.71 -10.71
CA ALA A 195 3.38 40.15 -10.45
C ALA A 195 4.75 40.82 -10.30
#